data_58bbbefa4aee8832c302ebd22b170677
#
_entry.id   58bbbefa4aee8832c302ebd22b170677
#
_cell.length_a   1.000
_cell.length_b   1.000
_cell.length_c   1.000
_cell.angle_alpha   90.00
_cell.angle_beta   90.00
_cell.angle_gamma   90.00
#
_symmetry.space_group_name_H-M   'P 1'
#
loop_
_entity.id
_entity.type
_entity.pdbx_description
1 polymer ?
#
loop_
_entity_poly.entity_id
_entity_poly.type
_entity_poly.pdbx_seq_one_letter_code
_entity_poly.pdbx_strand_id
1 'polypeptide(L)'
;FLRGGYFVHQFGYQSATSSSFKVSMEEPETHSAFGVGGRLVGLMYEHSDNKFMGTGSIYTDAQSFKKQTNHTGYQGTGLLTRLVYHPLIEKGNLFHVGIGLNYELAAENRSNMEFKAPYPVRVAGINAIGAKITDAKSDFKFSGELMAAKGHVGIEGQYIFMNVDRKGDAKSYKAWGAYGNLRFLLNNEYEYVKNDAGIATPAPKSWELVAAYNYTDMNDAKAGFHGGKLSDWALTMNYYINKYMIWRVSGHILRAGESDYSGFNKNTFRVIETRLQFKF
;
A
#
# COMPACT_ATOMS: atom_id res chain seq x y z
N PHE A 1 -12.97 -0.36 -19.04
CA PHE A 1 -12.08 -1.24 -19.80
C PHE A 1 -11.89 -2.59 -19.09
N LEU A 2 -11.41 -3.59 -19.83
CA LEU A 2 -11.05 -4.90 -19.30
C LEU A 2 -9.53 -5.08 -19.44
N ARG A 3 -8.87 -5.54 -18.37
CA ARG A 3 -7.43 -5.85 -18.34
C ARG A 3 -7.24 -7.31 -17.96
N GLY A 4 -6.46 -8.05 -18.74
CA GLY A 4 -6.04 -9.43 -18.44
C GLY A 4 -4.54 -9.57 -18.50
N GLY A 5 -3.96 -10.42 -17.64
CA GLY A 5 -2.53 -10.72 -17.63
C GLY A 5 -1.87 -10.58 -16.26
N TYR A 6 -0.61 -10.14 -16.23
CA TYR A 6 0.22 -10.00 -15.04
C TYR A 6 0.43 -8.53 -14.68
N PHE A 7 -0.34 -8.03 -13.72
CA PHE A 7 -0.36 -6.61 -13.35
C PHE A 7 -0.70 -6.41 -11.86
N VAL A 8 -0.59 -5.17 -11.37
CA VAL A 8 -0.97 -4.80 -9.99
C VAL A 8 -2.48 -4.61 -9.93
N HIS A 9 -3.15 -5.36 -9.05
CA HIS A 9 -4.57 -5.22 -8.78
C HIS A 9 -4.82 -4.08 -7.78
N GLN A 10 -5.85 -3.27 -8.00
CA GLN A 10 -6.07 -2.02 -7.29
C GLN A 10 -6.78 -2.23 -5.93
N PHE A 11 -5.98 -2.43 -4.88
CA PHE A 11 -6.46 -2.48 -3.48
C PHE A 11 -6.23 -1.13 -2.78
N GLY A 12 -6.88 -0.07 -3.25
CA GLY A 12 -6.68 1.28 -2.75
C GLY A 12 -5.66 2.08 -3.56
N TYR A 13 -5.47 3.33 -3.16
CA TYR A 13 -4.70 4.33 -3.89
C TYR A 13 -3.27 3.91 -4.18
N GLN A 14 -2.55 3.39 -3.19
CA GLN A 14 -1.14 3.03 -3.37
C GLN A 14 -0.92 1.92 -4.41
N SER A 15 -1.87 0.98 -4.53
CA SER A 15 -1.82 -0.06 -5.58
C SER A 15 -2.21 0.48 -6.96
N ALA A 16 -3.08 1.49 -7.03
CA ALA A 16 -3.53 2.09 -8.27
C ALA A 16 -2.46 2.99 -8.89
N THR A 17 -1.70 3.69 -8.04
CA THR A 17 -0.70 4.68 -8.47
C THR A 17 0.62 3.99 -8.85
N SER A 18 1.14 4.31 -10.03
CA SER A 18 2.47 3.86 -10.45
C SER A 18 3.54 4.30 -9.45
N SER A 19 4.53 3.46 -9.22
CA SER A 19 5.66 3.75 -8.32
C SER A 19 6.41 5.05 -8.69
N SER A 20 6.39 5.44 -9.97
CA SER A 20 6.99 6.69 -10.44
C SER A 20 6.22 7.95 -10.05
N PHE A 21 4.97 7.81 -9.58
CA PHE A 21 4.10 8.94 -9.22
C PHE A 21 3.84 9.04 -7.72
N LYS A 22 4.35 8.11 -6.92
CA LYS A 22 4.18 8.15 -5.47
C LYS A 22 4.88 9.36 -4.88
N VAL A 23 4.30 9.91 -3.82
CA VAL A 23 4.78 11.13 -3.16
C VAL A 23 6.00 10.89 -2.29
N SER A 24 6.13 9.72 -1.70
CA SER A 24 7.28 9.27 -0.91
C SER A 24 8.24 8.41 -1.74
N MET A 25 9.46 8.19 -1.25
CA MET A 25 10.44 7.35 -1.92
C MET A 25 9.99 5.89 -1.97
N GLU A 26 9.38 5.43 -0.88
CA GLU A 26 8.83 4.08 -0.77
C GLU A 26 7.34 4.14 -0.42
N GLU A 27 6.66 3.02 -0.54
CA GLU A 27 5.28 2.87 -0.10
C GLU A 27 5.19 2.92 1.42
N PRO A 28 4.10 3.47 2.00
CA PRO A 28 3.85 3.37 3.43
C PRO A 28 3.94 1.92 3.92
N GLU A 29 4.52 1.71 5.09
CA GLU A 29 4.77 0.38 5.65
C GLU A 29 3.46 -0.41 5.83
N THR A 30 2.38 0.27 6.22
CA THR A 30 1.03 -0.33 6.29
C THR A 30 0.60 -0.91 4.94
N HIS A 31 0.81 -0.15 3.84
CA HIS A 31 0.47 -0.65 2.52
C HIS A 31 1.38 -1.82 2.10
N SER A 32 2.67 -1.73 2.41
CA SER A 32 3.64 -2.81 2.14
C SER A 32 3.30 -4.09 2.90
N ALA A 33 2.75 -3.94 4.11
CA ALA A 33 2.37 -5.07 4.96
C ALA A 33 1.08 -5.77 4.51
N PHE A 34 0.06 -4.98 4.19
CA PHE A 34 -1.31 -5.49 4.01
C PHE A 34 -1.84 -5.34 2.60
N GLY A 35 -1.17 -4.60 1.72
CA GLY A 35 -1.57 -4.48 0.32
C GLY A 35 -1.68 -5.85 -0.35
N VAL A 36 -2.52 -5.94 -1.38
CA VAL A 36 -2.54 -7.11 -2.26
C VAL A 36 -1.28 -7.05 -3.11
N GLY A 37 -0.34 -7.93 -2.79
CA GLY A 37 1.05 -7.76 -3.13
C GLY A 37 1.40 -7.87 -4.60
N GLY A 38 2.24 -6.96 -5.07
CA GLY A 38 2.96 -7.04 -6.32
C GLY A 38 2.08 -7.13 -7.58
N ARG A 39 2.64 -7.73 -8.62
CA ARG A 39 1.89 -8.11 -9.82
C ARG A 39 1.38 -9.54 -9.67
N LEU A 40 0.12 -9.77 -10.01
CA LEU A 40 -0.55 -11.07 -9.98
C LEU A 40 -1.22 -11.34 -11.32
N VAL A 41 -1.39 -12.61 -11.67
CA VAL A 41 -2.13 -12.99 -12.87
C VAL A 41 -3.62 -12.90 -12.60
N GLY A 42 -4.35 -12.23 -13.46
CA GLY A 42 -5.80 -12.12 -13.29
C GLY A 42 -6.49 -11.34 -14.38
N LEU A 43 -7.75 -11.07 -14.10
CA LEU A 43 -8.62 -10.22 -14.89
C LEU A 43 -9.14 -9.09 -14.02
N MET A 44 -9.23 -7.89 -14.55
CA MET A 44 -9.80 -6.72 -13.89
C MET A 44 -10.70 -5.98 -14.85
N TYR A 45 -11.91 -5.71 -14.41
CA TYR A 45 -12.81 -4.76 -15.05
C TYR A 45 -12.75 -3.44 -14.31
N GLU A 46 -12.71 -2.33 -15.05
CA GLU A 46 -12.75 -0.97 -14.51
C GLU A 46 -13.78 -0.13 -15.25
N HIS A 47 -14.57 0.56 -14.45
CA HIS A 47 -15.48 1.62 -14.91
C HIS A 47 -15.13 2.92 -14.18
N SER A 48 -15.06 4.02 -14.96
CA SER A 48 -14.79 5.35 -14.39
C SER A 48 -15.63 6.39 -15.11
N ASP A 49 -16.25 7.28 -14.36
CA ASP A 49 -16.96 8.44 -14.86
C ASP A 49 -16.46 9.74 -14.17
N ASN A 50 -17.26 10.80 -14.17
CA ASN A 50 -16.87 12.09 -13.60
C ASN A 50 -16.92 12.13 -12.06
N LYS A 51 -17.60 11.19 -11.41
CA LYS A 51 -17.82 11.16 -9.95
C LYS A 51 -17.47 9.84 -9.31
N PHE A 52 -17.46 8.76 -10.09
CA PHE A 52 -17.25 7.42 -9.57
C PHE A 52 -16.21 6.67 -10.38
N MET A 53 -15.45 5.84 -9.69
CA MET A 53 -14.60 4.83 -10.29
C MET A 53 -14.81 3.52 -9.52
N GLY A 54 -14.93 2.43 -10.25
CA GLY A 54 -15.04 1.09 -9.67
C GLY A 54 -14.19 0.08 -10.40
N THR A 55 -13.49 -0.78 -9.65
CA THR A 55 -12.79 -1.94 -10.20
C THR A 55 -13.27 -3.20 -9.55
N GLY A 56 -13.32 -4.28 -10.32
CA GLY A 56 -13.53 -5.65 -9.85
C GLY A 56 -12.50 -6.56 -10.48
N SER A 57 -11.83 -7.37 -9.66
CA SER A 57 -10.74 -8.25 -10.11
C SER A 57 -10.91 -9.66 -9.58
N ILE A 58 -10.52 -10.63 -10.41
CA ILE A 58 -10.20 -12.00 -9.98
C ILE A 58 -8.73 -12.26 -10.31
N TYR A 59 -7.99 -12.88 -9.39
CA TYR A 59 -6.57 -13.13 -9.56
C TYR A 59 -6.13 -14.42 -8.89
N THR A 60 -4.98 -14.93 -9.30
CA THR A 60 -4.27 -16.01 -8.62
C THR A 60 -3.16 -15.43 -7.77
N ASP A 61 -2.81 -16.12 -6.66
CA ASP A 61 -1.74 -15.67 -5.77
C ASP A 61 -0.36 -15.60 -6.46
N ALA A 62 0.62 -15.03 -5.76
CA ALA A 62 1.99 -14.87 -6.28
C ALA A 62 2.71 -16.20 -6.58
N GLN A 63 2.13 -17.33 -6.21
CA GLN A 63 2.73 -18.65 -6.45
C GLN A 63 2.59 -19.10 -7.89
N SER A 64 1.62 -18.56 -8.63
CA SER A 64 1.42 -18.86 -10.05
C SER A 64 2.66 -18.65 -10.94
N PHE A 65 3.61 -17.81 -10.49
CA PHE A 65 4.87 -17.52 -11.17
C PHE A 65 6.12 -18.17 -10.58
N LYS A 66 6.00 -18.81 -9.43
CA LYS A 66 7.16 -19.51 -8.86
C LYS A 66 7.41 -20.78 -9.64
N LYS A 67 8.52 -20.84 -10.38
CA LYS A 67 9.02 -22.04 -11.07
C LYS A 67 9.41 -23.12 -10.05
N GLN A 68 8.42 -23.75 -9.43
CA GLN A 68 8.64 -24.94 -8.59
C GLN A 68 7.96 -26.10 -9.28
N THR A 69 8.76 -26.96 -9.88
CA THR A 69 8.33 -28.09 -10.72
C THR A 69 7.42 -29.10 -10.02
N ASN A 70 7.39 -29.12 -8.68
CA ASN A 70 6.62 -30.08 -7.90
C ASN A 70 5.34 -29.53 -7.28
N HIS A 71 4.90 -28.32 -7.66
CA HIS A 71 3.77 -27.62 -7.04
C HIS A 71 2.78 -27.02 -8.06
N THR A 72 2.69 -27.60 -9.24
CA THR A 72 1.68 -27.23 -10.25
C THR A 72 0.28 -27.47 -9.68
N GLY A 73 -0.59 -26.47 -9.77
CA GLY A 73 -1.98 -26.55 -9.32
C GLY A 73 -2.25 -26.07 -7.89
N TYR A 74 -1.24 -25.69 -7.13
CA TYR A 74 -1.39 -25.18 -5.75
C TYR A 74 -1.38 -23.66 -5.72
N GLN A 75 -2.45 -23.05 -6.18
CA GLN A 75 -2.60 -21.59 -6.26
C GLN A 75 -3.77 -21.14 -5.42
N GLY A 76 -3.56 -20.09 -4.64
CA GLY A 76 -4.64 -19.33 -4.04
C GLY A 76 -5.38 -18.52 -5.12
N THR A 77 -6.60 -18.17 -4.84
CA THR A 77 -7.44 -17.34 -5.71
C THR A 77 -8.02 -16.20 -4.91
N GLY A 78 -7.97 -14.98 -5.45
CA GLY A 78 -8.49 -13.80 -4.80
C GLY A 78 -9.54 -13.08 -5.64
N LEU A 79 -10.46 -12.44 -4.93
CA LEU A 79 -11.42 -11.47 -5.44
C LEU A 79 -11.10 -10.12 -4.81
N LEU A 80 -11.08 -9.08 -5.64
CA LEU A 80 -10.78 -7.73 -5.18
C LEU A 80 -11.71 -6.73 -5.83
N THR A 81 -12.18 -5.76 -5.06
CA THR A 81 -12.91 -4.60 -5.58
C THR A 81 -12.39 -3.32 -4.94
N ARG A 82 -12.41 -2.23 -5.70
CA ARG A 82 -12.18 -0.87 -5.22
C ARG A 82 -13.27 0.03 -5.76
N LEU A 83 -13.90 0.80 -4.89
CA LEU A 83 -14.95 1.76 -5.23
C LEU A 83 -14.52 3.13 -4.72
N VAL A 84 -14.61 4.13 -5.57
CA VAL A 84 -14.18 5.49 -5.30
C VAL A 84 -15.30 6.47 -5.69
N TYR A 85 -15.56 7.42 -4.79
CA TYR A 85 -16.38 8.59 -5.05
C TYR A 85 -15.53 9.84 -5.02
N HIS A 86 -15.47 10.57 -6.14
CA HIS A 86 -14.64 11.76 -6.33
C HIS A 86 -15.45 12.94 -6.92
N PRO A 87 -16.32 13.55 -6.11
CA PRO A 87 -17.23 14.60 -6.57
C PRO A 87 -16.53 15.89 -6.97
N LEU A 88 -15.30 16.14 -6.48
CA LEU A 88 -14.51 17.31 -6.78
C LEU A 88 -13.16 16.86 -7.38
N ILE A 89 -12.93 17.21 -8.65
CA ILE A 89 -11.73 16.84 -9.41
C ILE A 89 -11.14 18.03 -10.17
N GLU A 90 -11.57 19.24 -9.84
CA GLU A 90 -11.05 20.47 -10.43
C GLU A 90 -9.67 20.78 -9.88
N LYS A 91 -8.81 21.40 -10.67
CA LYS A 91 -7.50 21.86 -10.23
C LYS A 91 -7.61 22.72 -8.98
N GLY A 92 -6.83 22.40 -7.96
CA GLY A 92 -6.84 23.07 -6.68
C GLY A 92 -8.09 22.84 -5.84
N ASN A 93 -9.00 21.95 -6.23
CA ASN A 93 -10.21 21.63 -5.47
C ASN A 93 -10.58 20.15 -5.65
N LEU A 94 -9.97 19.29 -4.84
CA LEU A 94 -10.09 17.85 -4.94
C LEU A 94 -10.75 17.27 -3.71
N PHE A 95 -11.62 16.30 -3.91
CA PHE A 95 -12.15 15.45 -2.84
C PHE A 95 -12.40 14.05 -3.35
N HIS A 96 -11.94 13.05 -2.59
CA HIS A 96 -12.01 11.65 -2.94
C HIS A 96 -12.14 10.82 -1.68
N VAL A 97 -13.08 9.89 -1.67
CA VAL A 97 -13.21 8.83 -0.68
C VAL A 97 -13.36 7.52 -1.40
N GLY A 98 -12.77 6.46 -0.86
CA GLY A 98 -12.86 5.14 -1.46
C GLY A 98 -12.79 4.01 -0.45
N ILE A 99 -13.22 2.86 -0.89
CA ILE A 99 -13.10 1.60 -0.16
C ILE A 99 -12.52 0.53 -1.07
N GLY A 100 -11.73 -0.36 -0.48
CA GLY A 100 -11.22 -1.57 -1.11
C GLY A 100 -11.58 -2.79 -0.29
N LEU A 101 -12.01 -3.87 -0.96
CA LEU A 101 -12.26 -5.16 -0.33
C LEU A 101 -11.45 -6.21 -1.07
N ASN A 102 -10.80 -7.09 -0.32
CA ASN A 102 -10.10 -8.25 -0.85
C ASN A 102 -10.47 -9.49 -0.07
N TYR A 103 -10.72 -10.57 -0.78
CA TYR A 103 -10.89 -11.89 -0.19
C TYR A 103 -10.03 -12.89 -0.97
N GLU A 104 -9.10 -13.56 -0.29
CA GLU A 104 -8.18 -14.52 -0.90
C GLU A 104 -8.30 -15.87 -0.20
N LEU A 105 -8.45 -16.91 -0.98
CA LEU A 105 -8.39 -18.30 -0.55
C LEU A 105 -6.94 -18.78 -0.64
N ALA A 106 -6.41 -19.29 0.47
CA ALA A 106 -5.11 -19.95 0.45
C ALA A 106 -5.15 -21.21 -0.40
N ALA A 107 -4.05 -21.55 -1.04
CA ALA A 107 -3.92 -22.81 -1.74
C ALA A 107 -4.07 -23.99 -0.76
N GLU A 108 -4.81 -25.04 -1.14
CA GLU A 108 -5.16 -26.16 -0.27
C GLU A 108 -3.97 -26.83 0.40
N ASN A 109 -2.90 -27.03 -0.36
CA ASN A 109 -1.66 -27.67 0.11
C ASN A 109 -0.56 -26.68 0.51
N ARG A 110 -0.85 -25.38 0.52
CA ARG A 110 0.10 -24.31 0.81
C ARG A 110 -0.55 -23.15 1.55
N SER A 111 -0.91 -23.45 2.78
CA SER A 111 -1.63 -22.55 3.68
C SER A 111 -0.73 -21.46 4.31
N ASN A 112 0.37 -21.09 3.68
CA ASN A 112 1.30 -20.12 4.23
C ASN A 112 0.98 -18.71 3.71
N MET A 113 0.65 -17.81 4.61
CA MET A 113 0.55 -16.38 4.35
C MET A 113 1.57 -15.64 5.21
N GLU A 114 2.31 -14.74 4.61
CA GLU A 114 3.33 -13.92 5.28
C GLU A 114 3.05 -12.45 5.04
N PHE A 115 2.93 -11.71 6.13
CA PHE A 115 2.71 -10.27 6.17
C PHE A 115 3.88 -9.61 6.86
N LYS A 116 4.45 -8.56 6.24
CA LYS A 116 5.65 -7.91 6.76
C LYS A 116 5.74 -6.46 6.34
N ALA A 117 6.16 -5.61 7.26
CA ALA A 117 6.48 -4.23 6.99
C ALA A 117 8.00 -4.03 6.97
N PRO A 118 8.56 -3.60 5.84
CA PRO A 118 9.97 -3.29 5.73
C PRO A 118 10.31 -1.99 6.47
N TYR A 119 11.61 -1.74 6.64
CA TYR A 119 12.11 -0.41 6.92
C TYR A 119 11.83 0.55 5.75
N PRO A 120 11.78 1.87 5.99
CA PRO A 120 11.67 2.86 4.94
C PRO A 120 12.75 2.69 3.87
N VAL A 121 13.96 2.32 4.26
CA VAL A 121 15.08 2.03 3.35
C VAL A 121 15.04 0.58 2.89
N ARG A 122 14.39 0.33 1.76
CA ARG A 122 14.22 -1.05 1.23
C ARG A 122 15.49 -1.72 0.77
N VAL A 123 16.53 -0.94 0.45
CA VAL A 123 17.85 -1.46 0.03
C VAL A 123 18.47 -2.38 1.09
N ALA A 124 18.17 -2.15 2.36
CA ALA A 124 18.67 -2.99 3.44
C ALA A 124 18.02 -4.39 3.52
N GLY A 125 16.88 -4.60 2.85
CA GLY A 125 16.16 -5.88 2.86
C GLY A 125 15.62 -6.32 4.21
N ILE A 126 15.58 -5.41 5.20
CA ILE A 126 15.19 -5.71 6.58
C ILE A 126 13.69 -5.45 6.75
N ASN A 127 12.99 -6.40 7.37
CA ASN A 127 11.61 -6.22 7.80
C ASN A 127 11.59 -5.92 9.29
N ALA A 128 10.92 -4.82 9.68
CA ALA A 128 10.87 -4.37 11.06
C ALA A 128 9.89 -5.19 11.90
N ILE A 129 8.75 -5.51 11.32
CA ILE A 129 7.67 -6.26 11.95
C ILE A 129 7.04 -7.23 10.94
N GLY A 130 6.35 -8.26 11.41
CA GLY A 130 5.69 -9.23 10.54
C GLY A 130 4.98 -10.35 11.26
N ALA A 131 4.21 -11.13 10.50
CA ALA A 131 3.58 -12.36 10.95
C ALA A 131 3.61 -13.41 9.84
N LYS A 132 3.90 -14.65 10.21
CA LYS A 132 3.88 -15.79 9.31
C LYS A 132 2.84 -16.79 9.80
N ILE A 133 1.79 -16.99 9.00
CA ILE A 133 0.67 -17.89 9.29
C ILE A 133 0.84 -19.11 8.40
N THR A 134 1.02 -20.29 9.01
CA THR A 134 1.32 -21.54 8.28
C THR A 134 0.08 -22.39 7.99
N ASP A 135 -1.02 -22.07 8.64
CA ASP A 135 -2.32 -22.77 8.59
C ASP A 135 -3.47 -21.88 8.10
N ALA A 136 -3.14 -20.87 7.28
CA ALA A 136 -4.12 -19.98 6.70
C ALA A 136 -5.14 -20.74 5.83
N LYS A 137 -6.42 -20.38 5.95
CA LYS A 137 -7.52 -20.86 5.12
C LYS A 137 -7.92 -19.78 4.10
N SER A 138 -8.11 -18.56 4.59
CA SER A 138 -8.45 -17.39 3.77
C SER A 138 -7.99 -16.13 4.45
N ASP A 139 -7.87 -15.07 3.68
CA ASP A 139 -7.68 -13.72 4.20
C ASP A 139 -8.78 -12.78 3.68
N PHE A 140 -9.25 -11.93 4.56
CA PHE A 140 -10.13 -10.81 4.22
C PHE A 140 -9.43 -9.51 4.58
N LYS A 141 -9.41 -8.57 3.62
CA LYS A 141 -8.87 -7.23 3.84
C LYS A 141 -9.91 -6.17 3.49
N PHE A 142 -9.95 -5.16 4.32
CA PHE A 142 -10.69 -3.91 4.11
C PHE A 142 -9.72 -2.75 4.03
N SER A 143 -9.94 -1.85 3.09
CA SER A 143 -9.22 -0.59 2.95
C SER A 143 -10.21 0.56 2.88
N GLY A 144 -9.98 1.61 3.67
CA GLY A 144 -10.65 2.91 3.52
C GLY A 144 -9.63 3.95 3.10
N GLU A 145 -9.94 4.78 2.12
CA GLU A 145 -9.05 5.82 1.61
C GLU A 145 -9.72 7.19 1.53
N LEU A 146 -8.93 8.22 1.79
CA LEU A 146 -9.35 9.61 1.74
C LEU A 146 -8.27 10.45 1.07
N MET A 147 -8.69 11.34 0.16
CA MET A 147 -7.85 12.42 -0.38
C MET A 147 -8.65 13.69 -0.49
N ALA A 148 -8.00 14.81 -0.22
CA ALA A 148 -8.55 16.12 -0.49
C ALA A 148 -7.42 17.10 -0.80
N ALA A 149 -7.71 18.12 -1.60
CA ALA A 149 -6.79 19.24 -1.76
C ALA A 149 -7.55 20.55 -1.94
N LYS A 150 -6.99 21.60 -1.38
CA LYS A 150 -7.46 22.99 -1.58
C LYS A 150 -6.27 23.88 -1.88
N GLY A 151 -6.20 24.38 -3.13
CA GLY A 151 -5.07 25.16 -3.63
C GLY A 151 -3.74 24.40 -3.47
N HIS A 152 -2.88 24.91 -2.59
CA HIS A 152 -1.55 24.39 -2.33
C HIS A 152 -1.47 23.27 -1.27
N VAL A 153 -2.55 23.02 -0.54
CA VAL A 153 -2.59 22.05 0.56
C VAL A 153 -3.33 20.82 0.13
N GLY A 154 -2.74 19.65 0.35
CA GLY A 154 -3.35 18.36 0.09
C GLY A 154 -3.21 17.42 1.29
N ILE A 155 -4.15 16.53 1.44
CA ILE A 155 -4.10 15.40 2.38
C ILE A 155 -4.40 14.12 1.63
N GLU A 156 -3.79 13.04 2.05
CA GLU A 156 -4.14 11.68 1.63
C GLU A 156 -3.91 10.71 2.77
N GLY A 157 -4.68 9.66 2.83
CA GLY A 157 -4.50 8.62 3.83
C GLY A 157 -5.29 7.37 3.51
N GLN A 158 -4.87 6.29 4.14
CA GLN A 158 -5.50 4.99 4.01
C GLN A 158 -5.45 4.24 5.33
N TYR A 159 -6.55 3.60 5.68
CA TYR A 159 -6.65 2.62 6.76
C TYR A 159 -6.79 1.24 6.14
N ILE A 160 -6.08 0.23 6.66
CA ILE A 160 -6.21 -1.16 6.22
C ILE A 160 -6.42 -2.05 7.44
N PHE A 161 -7.42 -2.90 7.36
CA PHE A 161 -7.69 -3.98 8.31
C PHE A 161 -7.58 -5.32 7.60
N MET A 162 -7.07 -6.32 8.30
CA MET A 162 -6.92 -7.69 7.80
C MET A 162 -7.40 -8.70 8.83
N ASN A 163 -8.06 -9.76 8.35
CA ASN A 163 -8.43 -10.95 9.11
C ASN A 163 -8.04 -12.19 8.32
N VAL A 164 -7.20 -13.04 8.91
CA VAL A 164 -6.82 -14.33 8.32
C VAL A 164 -7.51 -15.44 9.09
N ASP A 165 -8.41 -16.16 8.42
CA ASP A 165 -9.01 -17.37 8.97
C ASP A 165 -8.03 -18.52 8.87
N ARG A 166 -7.97 -19.33 9.91
CA ARG A 166 -7.02 -20.44 10.05
C ARG A 166 -7.72 -21.77 10.01
N LYS A 167 -6.98 -22.83 9.66
CA LYS A 167 -7.51 -24.21 9.62
C LYS A 167 -7.73 -24.76 11.03
N GLY A 168 -8.68 -25.71 11.15
CA GLY A 168 -9.03 -26.32 12.43
C GLY A 168 -9.70 -25.34 13.41
N ASP A 169 -9.43 -25.50 14.70
CA ASP A 169 -9.97 -24.66 15.79
C ASP A 169 -9.10 -23.47 16.15
N ALA A 170 -8.10 -23.15 15.31
CA ALA A 170 -7.20 -22.05 15.55
C ALA A 170 -7.92 -20.69 15.38
N LYS A 171 -7.66 -19.77 16.32
CA LYS A 171 -8.26 -18.43 16.27
C LYS A 171 -7.76 -17.67 15.05
N SER A 172 -8.66 -16.94 14.37
CA SER A 172 -8.30 -16.04 13.28
C SER A 172 -7.29 -14.98 13.72
N TYR A 173 -6.31 -14.70 12.88
CA TYR A 173 -5.33 -13.64 13.09
C TYR A 173 -5.84 -12.32 12.53
N LYS A 174 -5.71 -11.25 13.32
CA LYS A 174 -6.13 -9.90 12.94
C LYS A 174 -4.99 -8.91 13.06
N ALA A 175 -4.89 -8.03 12.07
CA ALA A 175 -3.92 -6.95 12.07
C ALA A 175 -4.51 -5.71 11.38
N TRP A 176 -3.90 -4.55 11.61
CA TRP A 176 -4.36 -3.31 11.01
C TRP A 176 -3.25 -2.27 10.95
N GLY A 177 -3.47 -1.26 10.16
CA GLY A 177 -2.60 -0.09 10.11
C GLY A 177 -3.25 1.06 9.38
N ALA A 178 -2.64 2.22 9.50
CA ALA A 178 -3.06 3.42 8.81
C ALA A 178 -1.86 4.30 8.49
N TYR A 179 -1.97 5.06 7.41
CA TYR A 179 -1.03 6.15 7.14
C TYR A 179 -1.79 7.41 6.70
N GLY A 180 -1.13 8.54 6.87
CA GLY A 180 -1.62 9.82 6.39
C GLY A 180 -0.48 10.73 5.99
N ASN A 181 -0.69 11.50 4.92
CA ASN A 181 0.24 12.49 4.39
C ASN A 181 -0.45 13.86 4.37
N LEU A 182 0.22 14.85 4.94
CA LEU A 182 -0.08 16.27 4.72
C LEU A 182 0.91 16.80 3.69
N ARG A 183 0.42 17.35 2.60
CA ARG A 183 1.18 17.74 1.43
C ARG A 183 1.05 19.25 1.22
N PHE A 184 2.14 19.92 0.93
CA PHE A 184 2.17 21.35 0.62
C PHE A 184 2.98 21.60 -0.65
N LEU A 185 2.30 22.05 -1.70
CA LEU A 185 2.88 22.38 -3.00
C LEU A 185 3.19 23.89 -3.04
N LEU A 186 4.48 24.26 -3.06
CA LEU A 186 4.89 25.66 -2.91
C LEU A 186 4.44 26.54 -4.10
N ASN A 187 4.52 25.99 -5.29
CA ASN A 187 4.24 26.70 -6.53
C ASN A 187 3.44 25.77 -7.47
N ASN A 188 2.22 25.96 -7.61
CA ASN A 188 1.21 25.22 -8.37
C ASN A 188 0.10 24.68 -7.46
N GLU A 189 -0.93 24.16 -8.06
CA GLU A 189 -2.06 23.55 -7.37
C GLU A 189 -2.17 22.07 -7.74
N TYR A 190 -2.78 21.29 -6.87
CA TYR A 190 -2.98 19.87 -7.09
C TYR A 190 -4.00 19.59 -8.19
N GLU A 191 -3.72 18.58 -9.00
CA GLU A 191 -4.58 18.08 -10.05
C GLU A 191 -4.96 16.62 -9.78
N TYR A 192 -6.05 16.15 -10.38
CA TYR A 192 -6.57 14.80 -10.21
C TYR A 192 -6.39 13.94 -11.45
N VAL A 193 -5.97 12.68 -11.28
CA VAL A 193 -5.90 11.68 -12.35
C VAL A 193 -7.09 10.73 -12.20
N LYS A 194 -8.01 10.76 -13.15
CA LYS A 194 -9.24 9.94 -13.13
C LYS A 194 -8.95 8.43 -13.21
N ASN A 195 -8.05 8.03 -14.10
CA ASN A 195 -7.78 6.60 -14.36
C ASN A 195 -7.17 5.87 -13.16
N ASP A 196 -6.36 6.57 -12.36
CA ASP A 196 -5.75 6.03 -11.14
C ASP A 196 -6.61 6.34 -9.91
N ALA A 197 -7.60 7.23 -10.07
CA ALA A 197 -8.38 7.86 -9.02
C ALA A 197 -7.46 8.36 -7.89
N GLY A 198 -6.69 9.42 -8.17
CA GLY A 198 -5.70 9.94 -7.25
C GLY A 198 -5.13 11.29 -7.62
N ILE A 199 -4.28 11.85 -6.75
CA ILE A 199 -3.59 13.11 -6.98
C ILE A 199 -2.50 12.93 -8.04
N ALA A 200 -2.50 13.80 -9.05
CA ALA A 200 -1.51 13.80 -10.12
C ALA A 200 -0.11 14.15 -9.61
N THR A 201 0.91 13.72 -10.37
CA THR A 201 2.27 14.23 -10.17
C THR A 201 2.27 15.75 -10.41
N PRO A 202 2.81 16.55 -9.48
CA PRO A 202 2.94 17.99 -9.66
C PRO A 202 3.67 18.39 -10.93
N ALA A 203 3.32 19.56 -11.47
CA ALA A 203 3.92 20.08 -12.68
C ALA A 203 5.45 20.26 -12.57
N PRO A 204 6.21 20.23 -13.66
CA PRO A 204 7.64 20.52 -13.65
C PRO A 204 8.01 21.84 -12.94
N LYS A 205 9.18 21.86 -12.33
CA LYS A 205 9.73 22.98 -11.52
C LYS A 205 8.92 23.24 -10.23
N SER A 206 8.13 22.28 -9.77
CA SER A 206 7.40 22.38 -8.50
C SER A 206 8.24 21.86 -7.33
N TRP A 207 8.06 22.48 -6.18
CA TRP A 207 8.54 22.02 -4.88
C TRP A 207 7.36 21.57 -4.04
N GLU A 208 7.50 20.44 -3.39
CA GLU A 208 6.48 19.88 -2.51
C GLU A 208 7.11 19.43 -1.19
N LEU A 209 6.49 19.83 -0.08
CA LEU A 209 6.81 19.32 1.26
C LEU A 209 5.71 18.33 1.68
N VAL A 210 6.12 17.22 2.29
CA VAL A 210 5.20 16.17 2.74
C VAL A 210 5.56 15.78 4.15
N ALA A 211 4.64 15.98 5.09
CA ALA A 211 4.71 15.39 6.42
C ALA A 211 3.85 14.13 6.45
N ALA A 212 4.46 13.01 6.79
CA ALA A 212 3.80 11.71 6.79
C ALA A 212 3.84 11.05 8.16
N TYR A 213 2.79 10.31 8.46
CA TYR A 213 2.75 9.39 9.60
C TYR A 213 2.19 8.05 9.16
N ASN A 214 2.86 6.97 9.56
CA ASN A 214 2.41 5.60 9.37
C ASN A 214 2.40 4.86 10.71
N TYR A 215 1.36 4.04 10.92
CA TYR A 215 1.26 3.14 12.06
C TYR A 215 0.76 1.78 11.60
N THR A 216 1.44 0.72 12.02
CA THR A 216 1.10 -0.66 11.67
C THR A 216 1.18 -1.52 12.94
N ASP A 217 0.13 -2.28 13.23
CA ASP A 217 0.05 -3.21 14.36
C ASP A 217 -0.19 -4.63 13.85
N MET A 218 0.79 -5.49 14.05
CA MET A 218 0.75 -6.91 13.69
C MET A 218 0.63 -7.84 14.90
N ASN A 219 0.34 -7.29 16.08
CA ASN A 219 0.11 -8.09 17.27
C ASN A 219 -1.34 -8.58 17.34
N ASP A 220 -1.52 -9.86 17.57
CA ASP A 220 -2.78 -10.46 17.98
C ASP A 220 -2.53 -11.51 19.05
N ALA A 221 -2.44 -11.08 20.31
CA ALA A 221 -2.19 -11.95 21.45
C ALA A 221 -3.27 -13.03 21.63
N LYS A 222 -4.52 -12.77 21.17
CA LYS A 222 -5.61 -13.76 21.24
C LYS A 222 -5.41 -14.92 20.27
N ALA A 223 -4.75 -14.65 19.15
CA ALA A 223 -4.37 -15.65 18.15
C ALA A 223 -2.95 -16.20 18.37
N GLY A 224 -2.21 -15.68 19.35
CA GLY A 224 -0.84 -16.10 19.70
C GLY A 224 0.24 -15.46 18.82
N PHE A 225 0.01 -14.28 18.25
CA PHE A 225 0.98 -13.59 17.42
C PHE A 225 1.53 -12.32 18.09
N HIS A 226 2.85 -12.22 18.14
CA HIS A 226 3.62 -11.05 18.58
C HIS A 226 4.40 -10.49 17.37
N GLY A 227 3.67 -10.03 16.36
CA GLY A 227 4.22 -9.58 15.09
C GLY A 227 4.93 -8.22 15.17
N GLY A 228 4.69 -7.47 16.24
CA GLY A 228 5.26 -6.15 16.50
C GLY A 228 4.36 -4.99 16.07
N LYS A 229 4.78 -3.78 16.48
CA LYS A 229 4.17 -2.50 16.11
C LYS A 229 5.21 -1.61 15.49
N LEU A 230 4.81 -0.85 14.48
CA LEU A 230 5.68 0.08 13.78
C LEU A 230 5.01 1.45 13.72
N SER A 231 5.73 2.50 14.05
CA SER A 231 5.33 3.87 13.75
C SER A 231 6.47 4.60 13.05
N ASP A 232 6.16 5.32 11.99
CA ASP A 232 7.10 6.13 11.23
C ASP A 232 6.60 7.56 11.08
N TRP A 233 7.41 8.53 11.46
CA TRP A 233 7.25 9.95 11.16
C TRP A 233 8.24 10.32 10.08
N ALA A 234 7.75 10.85 8.96
CA ALA A 234 8.59 11.25 7.86
C ALA A 234 8.33 12.70 7.44
N LEU A 235 9.41 13.36 7.04
CA LEU A 235 9.36 14.65 6.35
C LEU A 235 10.11 14.50 5.03
N THR A 236 9.39 14.72 3.93
CA THR A 236 9.94 14.57 2.57
C THR A 236 9.87 15.89 1.83
N MET A 237 10.94 16.25 1.13
CA MET A 237 10.98 17.33 0.16
C MET A 237 11.13 16.74 -1.24
N ASN A 238 10.22 17.06 -2.13
CA ASN A 238 10.24 16.67 -3.53
C ASN A 238 10.50 17.89 -4.40
N TYR A 239 11.42 17.76 -5.37
CA TYR A 239 11.60 18.72 -6.44
C TYR A 239 11.34 18.05 -7.79
N TYR A 240 10.27 18.45 -8.46
CA TYR A 240 9.87 17.95 -9.76
C TYR A 240 10.63 18.71 -10.85
N ILE A 241 11.84 18.27 -11.18
CA ILE A 241 12.76 18.98 -12.09
C ILE A 241 12.13 19.18 -13.48
N ASN A 242 11.60 18.09 -14.02
CA ASN A 242 10.86 18.06 -15.28
C ASN A 242 9.91 16.84 -15.31
N LYS A 243 9.22 16.60 -16.40
CA LYS A 243 8.28 15.47 -16.54
C LYS A 243 8.92 14.09 -16.40
N TYR A 244 10.26 13.99 -16.45
CA TYR A 244 11.02 12.74 -16.40
C TYR A 244 11.88 12.59 -15.15
N MET A 245 12.13 13.69 -14.40
CA MET A 245 13.09 13.69 -13.31
C MET A 245 12.49 14.29 -12.04
N ILE A 246 12.68 13.57 -10.93
CA ILE A 246 12.27 14.02 -9.59
C ILE A 246 13.47 13.82 -8.67
N TRP A 247 13.82 14.85 -7.92
CA TRP A 247 14.76 14.73 -6.80
C TRP A 247 14.00 14.77 -5.48
N ARG A 248 14.35 13.85 -4.58
CA ARG A 248 13.70 13.69 -3.28
C ARG A 248 14.73 13.62 -2.17
N VAL A 249 14.40 14.22 -1.03
CA VAL A 249 15.13 14.09 0.24
C VAL A 249 14.10 13.78 1.32
N SER A 250 14.34 12.75 2.13
CA SER A 250 13.44 12.35 3.20
C SER A 250 14.19 12.09 4.47
N GLY A 251 13.60 12.49 5.60
CA GLY A 251 14.04 12.13 6.94
C GLY A 251 12.94 11.35 7.66
N HIS A 252 13.33 10.27 8.36
CA HIS A 252 12.42 9.38 9.06
C HIS A 252 12.82 9.21 10.53
N ILE A 253 11.83 9.11 11.40
CA ILE A 253 11.96 8.63 12.77
C ILE A 253 11.04 7.45 12.94
N LEU A 254 11.61 6.26 12.83
CA LEU A 254 10.92 4.99 12.90
C LEU A 254 11.07 4.37 14.29
N ARG A 255 9.96 3.94 14.88
CA ARG A 255 9.93 3.19 16.12
C ARG A 255 9.33 1.82 15.87
N ALA A 256 10.15 0.78 16.02
CA ALA A 256 9.72 -0.61 15.97
C ALA A 256 9.56 -1.16 17.39
N GLY A 257 8.44 -1.78 17.68
CA GLY A 257 8.20 -2.52 18.91
C GLY A 257 8.85 -3.91 18.86
N GLU A 258 8.73 -4.64 19.95
CA GLU A 258 9.15 -6.03 20.03
C GLU A 258 8.39 -6.88 19.00
N SER A 259 9.12 -7.77 18.30
CA SER A 259 8.56 -8.61 17.26
C SER A 259 9.29 -9.96 17.20
N ASP A 260 8.55 -11.04 17.38
CA ASP A 260 9.05 -12.41 17.23
C ASP A 260 9.48 -12.70 15.77
N TYR A 261 8.87 -12.01 14.82
CA TYR A 261 9.17 -12.16 13.39
C TYR A 261 10.57 -11.67 13.03
N SER A 262 10.95 -10.50 13.51
CA SER A 262 12.23 -9.85 13.19
C SER A 262 13.32 -10.10 14.25
N GLY A 263 12.94 -10.56 15.43
CA GLY A 263 13.83 -10.66 16.58
C GLY A 263 14.27 -9.30 17.15
N PHE A 264 13.63 -8.21 16.71
CA PHE A 264 13.93 -6.88 17.25
C PHE A 264 13.21 -6.66 18.58
N ASN A 265 13.96 -6.17 19.55
CA ASN A 265 13.44 -5.50 20.74
C ASN A 265 13.06 -4.05 20.36
N LYS A 266 12.50 -3.29 21.31
CA LYS A 266 12.14 -1.88 21.10
C LYS A 266 13.32 -1.07 20.57
N ASN A 267 13.24 -0.60 19.31
CA ASN A 267 14.27 0.18 18.66
C ASN A 267 13.70 1.46 18.01
N THR A 268 14.52 2.51 18.05
CA THR A 268 14.23 3.75 17.32
C THR A 268 15.33 3.98 16.29
N PHE A 269 14.93 4.11 15.06
CA PHE A 269 15.83 4.36 13.93
C PHE A 269 15.60 5.78 13.41
N ARG A 270 16.70 6.43 13.01
CA ARG A 270 16.68 7.70 12.28
C ARG A 270 17.32 7.47 10.95
N VAL A 271 16.63 7.87 9.91
CA VAL A 271 17.06 7.65 8.52
C VAL A 271 17.01 8.98 7.79
N ILE A 272 18.05 9.27 7.01
CA ILE A 272 18.03 10.33 6.02
C ILE A 272 18.40 9.68 4.69
N GLU A 273 17.58 9.92 3.70
CA GLU A 273 17.78 9.35 2.36
C GLU A 273 17.57 10.40 1.27
N THR A 274 18.22 10.20 0.14
CA THR A 274 18.02 11.01 -1.06
C THR A 274 17.90 10.12 -2.28
N ARG A 275 17.04 10.52 -3.23
CA ARG A 275 16.83 9.79 -4.48
C ARG A 275 16.69 10.75 -5.65
N LEU A 276 17.46 10.50 -6.69
CA LEU A 276 17.20 11.07 -8.02
C LEU A 276 16.52 10.00 -8.87
N GLN A 277 15.26 10.24 -9.24
CA GLN A 277 14.45 9.30 -9.99
C GLN A 277 14.31 9.75 -11.43
N PHE A 278 14.49 8.81 -12.35
CA PHE A 278 14.23 8.99 -13.78
C PHE A 278 13.00 8.16 -14.18
N LYS A 279 12.16 8.74 -15.03
CA LYS A 279 10.96 8.13 -15.59
C LYS A 279 11.05 8.15 -17.11
N PHE A 280 10.86 7.00 -17.74
CA PHE A 280 10.87 6.81 -19.20
C PHE A 280 9.49 6.52 -19.74
#